data_c83b6bbbb14384e5d91a46da1da5fa83
#
_entry.id   c83b6bbbb14384e5d91a46da1da5fa83
#
_cell.length_a   1.000
_cell.length_b   1.000
_cell.length_c   1.000
_cell.angle_alpha   90.00
_cell.angle_beta   90.00
_cell.angle_gamma   90.00
#
_symmetry.space_group_name_H-M   'P 1'
#
loop_
_entity.id
_entity.type
_entity.pdbx_description
1 polymer ?
#
loop_
_entity_poly.entity_id
_entity_poly.type
_entity_poly.pdbx_seq_one_letter_code
_entity_poly.pdbx_strand_id
1 'polypeptide(L)'
;MSGGVDSTVAAFLLKERGYKCLGATMHLYSNEDAGVCRSKTCCSLNDTEDTRDAACRLKIPFYVFNFQECFRKEVIGRFTDSYFSGRTPNPCLDCNRYVKFDRFFERARILGCDHIATGHYARIEENGEGYVLKKALDPQKDQSYVLYTLTQEQLAHTIFPLGNLKKEQTRALAAEQGFLNARKPDSQDICFVPDGDYARIVELHSGKSAPPGDFISLSGKVLGRHKGIIHYTVGQHKGLGLSTSKKLYVGRILKESNRVVLCEEEELYRKEALVREMHWISGKAPEKPIFCKVKIRYRQEERPATVFAQENGFCRILFDEPQRAITPGQAAVLYSDDVVLGGGELWEAPEFEERTERI
;
A
#
# COMPACT_ATOMS: atom_id res chain seq x y z
N MET A 1 3.58 -17.86 -3.40
CA MET A 1 2.38 -18.42 -2.74
C MET A 1 2.44 -17.98 -1.28
N SER A 2 1.33 -17.53 -0.68
CA SER A 2 1.33 -16.86 0.65
C SER A 2 0.44 -17.58 1.68
N GLY A 3 0.04 -18.83 1.42
CA GLY A 3 -0.93 -19.55 2.24
C GLY A 3 -2.38 -19.08 2.08
N GLY A 4 -2.63 -18.01 1.33
CA GLY A 4 -3.96 -17.52 1.01
C GLY A 4 -4.56 -18.17 -0.24
N VAL A 5 -5.89 -18.16 -0.34
CA VAL A 5 -6.63 -18.74 -1.46
C VAL A 5 -6.20 -18.19 -2.83
N ASP A 6 -5.97 -16.88 -2.91
CA ASP A 6 -5.66 -16.21 -4.17
C ASP A 6 -4.35 -16.70 -4.80
N SER A 7 -3.28 -16.79 -4.00
CA SER A 7 -1.98 -17.27 -4.50
C SER A 7 -2.00 -18.74 -4.88
N THR A 8 -2.83 -19.54 -4.22
CA THR A 8 -3.00 -20.97 -4.54
C THR A 8 -3.74 -21.14 -5.86
N VAL A 9 -4.85 -20.44 -6.05
CA VAL A 9 -5.61 -20.49 -7.32
C VAL A 9 -4.80 -19.90 -8.47
N ALA A 10 -4.01 -18.85 -8.23
CA ALA A 10 -3.11 -18.32 -9.25
C ALA A 10 -2.11 -19.37 -9.74
N ALA A 11 -1.49 -20.14 -8.84
CA ALA A 11 -0.58 -21.24 -9.19
C ALA A 11 -1.31 -22.38 -9.94
N PHE A 12 -2.52 -22.73 -9.51
CA PHE A 12 -3.37 -23.72 -10.19
C PHE A 12 -3.67 -23.30 -11.65
N LEU A 13 -4.14 -22.06 -11.86
CA LEU A 13 -4.48 -21.55 -13.19
C LEU A 13 -3.28 -21.51 -14.15
N LEU A 14 -2.11 -21.19 -13.66
CA LEU A 14 -0.89 -21.22 -14.48
C LEU A 14 -0.53 -22.63 -14.89
N LYS A 15 -0.64 -23.58 -13.98
CA LYS A 15 -0.38 -25.00 -14.27
C LYS A 15 -1.35 -25.53 -15.32
N GLU A 16 -2.67 -25.22 -15.21
CA GLU A 16 -3.68 -25.61 -16.20
C GLU A 16 -3.40 -24.99 -17.58
N ARG A 17 -2.78 -23.82 -17.63
CA ARG A 17 -2.32 -23.19 -18.87
C ARG A 17 -1.02 -23.75 -19.43
N GLY A 18 -0.46 -24.80 -18.80
CA GLY A 18 0.74 -25.50 -19.26
C GLY A 18 2.08 -24.87 -18.86
N TYR A 19 2.09 -23.87 -17.96
CA TYR A 19 3.33 -23.30 -17.46
C TYR A 19 4.09 -24.31 -16.57
N LYS A 20 5.42 -24.31 -16.68
CA LYS A 20 6.29 -24.98 -15.70
C LYS A 20 6.42 -24.08 -14.48
N CYS A 21 5.74 -24.43 -13.39
CA CYS A 21 5.64 -23.61 -12.20
C CYS A 21 6.62 -24.01 -11.11
N LEU A 22 7.20 -23.02 -10.43
CA LEU A 22 7.85 -23.12 -9.12
C LEU A 22 6.99 -22.40 -8.09
N GLY A 23 6.58 -23.08 -7.03
CA GLY A 23 5.94 -22.46 -5.89
C GLY A 23 6.97 -21.80 -4.99
N ALA A 24 6.74 -20.57 -4.57
CA ALA A 24 7.61 -19.88 -3.64
C ALA A 24 6.81 -19.14 -2.57
N THR A 25 7.27 -19.18 -1.32
CA THR A 25 6.80 -18.32 -0.24
C THR A 25 7.95 -17.45 0.27
N MET A 26 7.60 -16.27 0.77
CA MET A 26 8.54 -15.30 1.30
C MET A 26 8.40 -15.24 2.82
N HIS A 27 9.48 -15.51 3.53
CA HIS A 27 9.57 -15.26 4.96
C HIS A 27 9.97 -13.80 5.15
N LEU A 28 8.99 -12.93 5.48
CA LEU A 28 9.12 -11.48 5.46
C LEU A 28 9.52 -10.89 6.81
N TYR A 29 9.00 -11.42 7.91
CA TYR A 29 9.23 -10.91 9.26
C TYR A 29 9.15 -12.05 10.29
N SER A 30 9.75 -11.80 11.46
CA SER A 30 9.65 -12.70 12.61
C SER A 30 8.50 -12.28 13.52
N ASN A 31 8.22 -13.10 14.52
CA ASN A 31 7.26 -12.76 15.58
C ASN A 31 7.71 -11.55 16.39
N GLU A 32 9.01 -11.42 16.60
CA GLU A 32 9.62 -10.31 17.27
C GLU A 32 9.39 -9.01 16.49
N ASP A 33 9.51 -9.06 15.16
CA ASP A 33 9.22 -7.91 14.28
C ASP A 33 7.74 -7.47 14.37
N ALA A 34 6.82 -8.40 14.58
CA ALA A 34 5.40 -8.11 14.78
C ALA A 34 5.02 -7.81 16.24
N GLY A 35 6.00 -7.85 17.16
CA GLY A 35 5.78 -7.63 18.59
C GLY A 35 4.89 -8.68 19.26
N VAL A 36 4.88 -9.93 18.75
CA VAL A 36 4.02 -11.03 19.24
C VAL A 36 4.87 -12.02 20.03
N CYS A 37 4.41 -12.40 21.24
CA CYS A 37 5.07 -13.43 22.04
C CYS A 37 5.07 -14.79 21.36
N ARG A 38 6.15 -15.56 21.52
CA ARG A 38 6.39 -16.91 20.89
C ARG A 38 5.26 -17.92 21.11
N SER A 39 4.45 -17.77 22.14
CA SER A 39 3.36 -18.71 22.47
C SER A 39 2.08 -18.57 21.62
N LYS A 40 1.96 -17.53 20.79
CA LYS A 40 0.77 -17.27 19.96
C LYS A 40 1.02 -17.38 18.45
N THR A 41 2.14 -17.95 18.05
CA THR A 41 2.60 -17.95 16.67
C THR A 41 2.25 -19.21 15.91
N CYS A 42 0.98 -19.43 15.70
CA CYS A 42 0.52 -20.41 14.72
C CYS A 42 0.43 -19.89 13.28
N CYS A 43 0.36 -18.55 13.07
CA CYS A 43 0.01 -18.00 11.75
C CYS A 43 1.11 -18.17 10.69
N SER A 44 2.38 -17.89 10.97
CA SER A 44 3.42 -17.90 9.93
C SER A 44 3.94 -19.31 9.56
N LEU A 45 4.00 -20.23 10.52
CA LEU A 45 4.34 -21.63 10.26
C LEU A 45 3.18 -22.32 9.54
N ASN A 46 1.94 -22.13 9.99
CA ASN A 46 0.75 -22.68 9.36
C ASN A 46 0.58 -22.16 7.92
N ASP A 47 0.85 -20.87 7.65
CA ASP A 47 0.80 -20.33 6.29
C ASP A 47 1.83 -21.00 5.36
N THR A 48 3.01 -21.31 5.86
CA THR A 48 4.05 -22.02 5.10
C THR A 48 3.68 -23.49 4.87
N GLU A 49 3.07 -24.15 5.86
CA GLU A 49 2.55 -25.51 5.75
C GLU A 49 1.39 -25.58 4.75
N ASP A 50 0.39 -24.70 4.87
CA ASP A 50 -0.71 -24.57 3.90
C ASP A 50 -0.20 -24.37 2.47
N THR A 51 0.86 -23.58 2.32
CA THR A 51 1.47 -23.33 1.01
C THR A 51 2.20 -24.56 0.48
N ARG A 52 2.92 -25.27 1.34
CA ARG A 52 3.61 -26.51 0.97
C ARG A 52 2.62 -27.59 0.55
N ASP A 53 1.52 -27.74 1.28
CA ASP A 53 0.46 -28.69 0.96
C ASP A 53 -0.20 -28.37 -0.39
N ALA A 54 -0.48 -27.07 -0.64
CA ALA A 54 -1.00 -26.64 -1.92
C ALA A 54 -0.01 -26.92 -3.07
N ALA A 55 1.27 -26.65 -2.89
CA ALA A 55 2.30 -26.93 -3.88
C ALA A 55 2.46 -28.46 -4.14
N CYS A 56 2.39 -29.26 -3.09
CA CYS A 56 2.41 -30.72 -3.19
C CYS A 56 1.21 -31.25 -4.00
N ARG A 57 -0.01 -30.77 -3.71
CA ARG A 57 -1.21 -31.12 -4.48
C ARG A 57 -1.11 -30.70 -5.95
N LEU A 58 -0.52 -29.54 -6.19
CA LEU A 58 -0.25 -29.07 -7.54
C LEU A 58 0.94 -29.78 -8.20
N LYS A 59 1.67 -30.64 -7.48
CA LYS A 59 2.88 -31.34 -7.97
C LYS A 59 3.91 -30.38 -8.56
N ILE A 60 4.13 -29.23 -7.90
CA ILE A 60 5.15 -28.24 -8.28
C ILE A 60 6.24 -28.18 -7.20
N PRO A 61 7.52 -27.96 -7.56
CA PRO A 61 8.59 -27.68 -6.61
C PRO A 61 8.23 -26.46 -5.75
N PHE A 62 8.66 -26.47 -4.47
CA PHE A 62 8.35 -25.41 -3.52
C PHE A 62 9.59 -24.92 -2.80
N TYR A 63 9.74 -23.59 -2.73
CA TYR A 63 10.86 -22.91 -2.09
C TYR A 63 10.39 -21.89 -1.05
N VAL A 64 11.20 -21.72 -0.01
CA VAL A 64 11.01 -20.66 0.98
C VAL A 64 12.18 -19.70 0.88
N PHE A 65 11.91 -18.44 0.58
CA PHE A 65 12.94 -17.39 0.52
C PHE A 65 12.90 -16.54 1.78
N ASN A 66 14.07 -16.33 2.38
CA ASN A 66 14.22 -15.44 3.51
C ASN A 66 14.46 -14.00 2.99
N PHE A 67 13.48 -13.14 3.17
CA PHE A 67 13.55 -11.71 2.85
C PHE A 67 13.39 -10.80 4.09
N GLN A 68 13.58 -11.34 5.29
CA GLN A 68 13.38 -10.61 6.55
C GLN A 68 14.22 -9.33 6.62
N GLU A 69 15.50 -9.40 6.26
CA GLU A 69 16.39 -8.24 6.29
C GLU A 69 15.92 -7.14 5.32
N CYS A 70 15.60 -7.52 4.08
CA CYS A 70 15.06 -6.60 3.09
C CYS A 70 13.74 -5.99 3.56
N PHE A 71 12.82 -6.81 4.07
CA PHE A 71 11.53 -6.36 4.57
C PHE A 71 11.65 -5.42 5.77
N ARG A 72 12.53 -5.74 6.71
CA ARG A 72 12.81 -4.88 7.87
C ARG A 72 13.36 -3.53 7.45
N LYS A 73 14.28 -3.49 6.50
CA LYS A 73 14.87 -2.25 5.99
C LYS A 73 13.89 -1.45 5.14
N GLU A 74 13.35 -2.05 4.09
CA GLU A 74 12.63 -1.34 3.03
C GLU A 74 11.13 -1.14 3.34
N VAL A 75 10.55 -1.95 4.23
CA VAL A 75 9.13 -1.84 4.58
C VAL A 75 8.96 -1.31 6.00
N ILE A 76 9.45 -2.01 7.02
CA ILE A 76 9.24 -1.61 8.41
C ILE A 76 10.02 -0.33 8.74
N GLY A 77 11.26 -0.19 8.26
CA GLY A 77 12.07 1.01 8.47
C GLY A 77 11.41 2.25 7.86
N ARG A 78 11.01 2.18 6.58
CA ARG A 78 10.31 3.29 5.91
C ARG A 78 8.97 3.62 6.57
N PHE A 79 8.23 2.62 7.00
CA PHE A 79 7.01 2.80 7.77
C PHE A 79 7.26 3.57 9.07
N THR A 80 8.27 3.18 9.82
CA THR A 80 8.68 3.82 11.07
C THR A 80 9.12 5.27 10.85
N ASP A 81 9.99 5.53 9.88
CA ASP A 81 10.50 6.87 9.54
C ASP A 81 9.38 7.80 9.07
N SER A 82 8.42 7.27 8.33
CA SER A 82 7.27 8.04 7.86
C SER A 82 6.41 8.53 9.04
N TYR A 83 6.10 7.67 10.00
CA TYR A 83 5.33 8.07 11.18
C TYR A 83 6.05 9.11 12.04
N PHE A 84 7.36 8.94 12.27
CA PHE A 84 8.16 9.96 12.97
C PHE A 84 8.31 11.26 12.18
N SER A 85 8.05 11.23 10.88
CA SER A 85 8.01 12.42 10.02
C SER A 85 6.59 13.03 9.90
N GLY A 86 5.63 12.56 10.72
CA GLY A 86 4.24 13.04 10.69
C GLY A 86 3.45 12.59 9.45
N ARG A 87 3.95 11.63 8.68
CA ARG A 87 3.28 11.07 7.51
C ARG A 87 2.64 9.73 7.82
N THR A 88 1.62 9.36 7.05
CA THR A 88 0.92 8.08 7.21
C THR A 88 1.18 7.19 5.99
N PRO A 89 2.14 6.26 6.04
CA PRO A 89 2.52 5.44 4.91
C PRO A 89 1.52 4.31 4.62
N ASN A 90 1.61 3.75 3.42
CA ASN A 90 1.01 2.46 3.09
C ASN A 90 2.13 1.44 2.81
N PRO A 91 2.51 0.59 3.79
CA PRO A 91 3.65 -0.32 3.66
C PRO A 91 3.44 -1.41 2.61
N CYS A 92 2.21 -1.65 2.13
CA CYS A 92 1.97 -2.56 1.02
C CYS A 92 2.58 -2.06 -0.29
N LEU A 93 2.69 -0.74 -0.47
CA LEU A 93 3.39 -0.14 -1.62
C LEU A 93 4.87 -0.50 -1.61
N ASP A 94 5.54 -0.27 -0.49
CA ASP A 94 6.96 -0.59 -0.33
C ASP A 94 7.22 -2.10 -0.43
N CYS A 95 6.34 -2.94 0.15
CA CYS A 95 6.43 -4.39 0.03
C CYS A 95 6.33 -4.85 -1.44
N ASN A 96 5.39 -4.30 -2.21
CA ASN A 96 5.30 -4.62 -3.63
C ASN A 96 6.55 -4.12 -4.39
N ARG A 97 6.94 -2.85 -4.19
CA ARG A 97 8.05 -2.22 -4.90
C ARG A 97 9.38 -2.91 -4.64
N TYR A 98 9.78 -3.06 -3.38
CA TYR A 98 11.15 -3.47 -3.01
C TYR A 98 11.31 -4.96 -2.73
N VAL A 99 10.23 -5.66 -2.33
CA VAL A 99 10.33 -7.07 -1.96
C VAL A 99 9.76 -7.97 -3.05
N LYS A 100 8.48 -7.79 -3.44
CA LYS A 100 7.82 -8.72 -4.37
C LYS A 100 8.26 -8.54 -5.82
N PHE A 101 8.34 -7.29 -6.31
CA PHE A 101 8.63 -7.01 -7.70
C PHE A 101 10.06 -6.55 -7.96
N ASP A 102 10.90 -6.48 -6.91
CA ASP A 102 12.34 -6.29 -7.03
C ASP A 102 13.09 -7.55 -6.57
N ARG A 103 13.25 -7.77 -5.26
CA ARG A 103 14.06 -8.90 -4.73
C ARG A 103 13.53 -10.27 -5.09
N PHE A 104 12.23 -10.49 -5.05
CA PHE A 104 11.66 -11.77 -5.47
C PHE A 104 11.77 -11.97 -6.98
N PHE A 105 11.62 -10.92 -7.78
CA PHE A 105 11.84 -10.95 -9.23
C PHE A 105 13.29 -11.31 -9.56
N GLU A 106 14.27 -10.65 -8.92
CA GLU A 106 15.70 -10.97 -9.07
C GLU A 106 15.97 -12.45 -8.73
N ARG A 107 15.41 -12.93 -7.64
CA ARG A 107 15.58 -14.33 -7.23
C ARG A 107 14.96 -15.31 -8.22
N ALA A 108 13.82 -15.00 -8.79
CA ALA A 108 13.16 -15.80 -9.81
C ALA A 108 14.04 -15.91 -11.09
N ARG A 109 14.65 -14.81 -11.51
CA ARG A 109 15.59 -14.80 -12.64
C ARG A 109 16.83 -15.68 -12.40
N ILE A 110 17.40 -15.64 -11.19
CA ILE A 110 18.53 -16.52 -10.79
C ILE A 110 18.15 -18.00 -10.88
N LEU A 111 16.88 -18.33 -10.60
CA LEU A 111 16.36 -19.71 -10.74
C LEU A 111 15.97 -20.08 -12.18
N GLY A 112 16.20 -19.19 -13.15
CA GLY A 112 15.87 -19.43 -14.55
C GLY A 112 14.38 -19.34 -14.86
N CYS A 113 13.62 -18.58 -14.06
CA CYS A 113 12.21 -18.31 -14.35
C CYS A 113 12.07 -17.12 -15.29
N ASP A 114 11.25 -17.25 -16.32
CA ASP A 114 10.96 -16.18 -17.28
C ASP A 114 9.98 -15.15 -16.68
N HIS A 115 9.10 -15.60 -15.78
CA HIS A 115 8.06 -14.76 -15.21
C HIS A 115 7.91 -15.02 -13.71
N ILE A 116 7.41 -13.98 -13.01
CA ILE A 116 6.82 -14.14 -11.68
C ILE A 116 5.30 -14.03 -11.78
N ALA A 117 4.61 -14.72 -10.89
CA ALA A 117 3.16 -14.64 -10.78
C ALA A 117 2.71 -14.47 -9.34
N THR A 118 1.68 -13.68 -9.14
CA THR A 118 1.11 -13.43 -7.82
C THR A 118 -0.41 -13.50 -7.85
N GLY A 119 -1.02 -13.64 -6.69
CA GLY A 119 -2.48 -13.63 -6.52
C GLY A 119 -3.09 -12.22 -6.50
N HIS A 120 -2.42 -11.21 -7.06
CA HIS A 120 -3.02 -9.87 -7.14
C HIS A 120 -4.14 -9.82 -8.17
N TYR A 121 -5.18 -9.05 -7.85
CA TYR A 121 -6.25 -8.70 -8.77
C TYR A 121 -5.87 -7.42 -9.52
N ALA A 122 -5.27 -7.58 -10.66
CA ALA A 122 -4.94 -6.55 -11.64
C ALA A 122 -4.75 -7.23 -13.00
N ARG A 123 -4.68 -6.46 -14.08
CA ARG A 123 -4.43 -6.99 -15.43
C ARG A 123 -3.22 -6.32 -16.04
N ILE A 124 -2.51 -7.06 -16.86
CA ILE A 124 -1.41 -6.54 -17.69
C ILE A 124 -1.79 -6.86 -19.13
N GLU A 125 -1.69 -5.86 -20.00
CA GLU A 125 -1.92 -6.01 -21.44
C GLU A 125 -0.77 -5.36 -22.21
N GLU A 126 -0.42 -5.93 -23.36
CA GLU A 126 0.53 -5.34 -24.31
C GLU A 126 -0.25 -4.51 -25.33
N ASN A 127 0.19 -3.29 -25.63
CA ASN A 127 -0.51 -2.34 -26.51
C ASN A 127 0.31 -1.85 -27.71
N GLY A 128 1.39 -2.52 -28.06
CA GLY A 128 2.28 -2.14 -29.16
C GLY A 128 3.32 -1.06 -28.82
N GLU A 129 3.12 -0.29 -27.74
CA GLU A 129 4.09 0.67 -27.21
C GLU A 129 4.79 0.13 -25.94
N GLY A 130 4.33 -1.00 -25.43
CA GLY A 130 4.81 -1.65 -24.23
C GLY A 130 3.68 -2.34 -23.46
N TYR A 131 3.84 -2.40 -22.15
CA TYR A 131 2.89 -3.02 -21.25
C TYR A 131 2.11 -1.98 -20.46
N VAL A 132 0.80 -2.19 -20.31
CA VAL A 132 -0.08 -1.37 -19.49
C VAL A 132 -0.59 -2.17 -18.30
N LEU A 133 -0.60 -1.52 -17.12
CA LEU A 133 -1.25 -2.05 -15.94
C LEU A 133 -2.70 -1.57 -15.93
N LYS A 134 -3.64 -2.49 -15.72
CA LYS A 134 -5.08 -2.19 -15.72
C LYS A 134 -5.72 -2.68 -14.43
N LYS A 135 -6.84 -2.05 -14.08
CA LYS A 135 -7.70 -2.49 -12.99
C LYS A 135 -8.17 -3.93 -13.19
N ALA A 136 -8.43 -4.63 -12.11
CA ALA A 136 -9.08 -5.94 -12.16
C ALA A 136 -10.50 -5.86 -12.71
N LEU A 137 -11.01 -7.02 -13.19
CA LEU A 137 -12.42 -7.17 -13.55
C LEU A 137 -13.34 -7.02 -12.33
N ASP A 138 -12.90 -7.45 -11.16
CA ASP A 138 -13.61 -7.27 -9.89
C ASP A 138 -13.24 -5.94 -9.24
N PRO A 139 -14.10 -4.90 -9.30
CA PRO A 139 -13.76 -3.58 -8.76
C PRO A 139 -13.65 -3.57 -7.23
N GLN A 140 -14.26 -4.54 -6.53
CA GLN A 140 -14.18 -4.66 -5.07
C GLN A 140 -12.84 -5.26 -4.61
N LYS A 141 -12.13 -5.94 -5.50
CA LYS A 141 -10.86 -6.60 -5.24
C LYS A 141 -9.69 -5.99 -5.99
N ASP A 142 -9.93 -4.95 -6.78
CA ASP A 142 -8.89 -4.27 -7.55
C ASP A 142 -7.71 -3.83 -6.67
N GLN A 143 -6.53 -4.28 -7.04
CA GLN A 143 -5.26 -4.01 -6.36
C GLN A 143 -4.28 -3.22 -7.23
N SER A 144 -4.73 -2.68 -8.34
CA SER A 144 -3.91 -1.86 -9.23
C SER A 144 -3.27 -0.66 -8.52
N TYR A 145 -3.95 -0.11 -7.50
CA TYR A 145 -3.45 0.97 -6.65
C TYR A 145 -2.09 0.66 -5.99
N VAL A 146 -1.88 -0.56 -5.53
CA VAL A 146 -0.63 -0.93 -4.85
C VAL A 146 0.44 -1.47 -5.80
N LEU A 147 0.19 -1.40 -7.11
CA LEU A 147 1.06 -1.92 -8.17
C LEU A 147 1.58 -0.82 -9.11
N TYR A 148 1.23 0.45 -8.88
CA TYR A 148 1.57 1.56 -9.76
C TYR A 148 3.07 1.79 -9.95
N THR A 149 3.90 1.21 -9.08
CA THR A 149 5.37 1.34 -9.12
C THR A 149 6.05 0.34 -10.05
N LEU A 150 5.29 -0.55 -10.71
CA LEU A 150 5.84 -1.53 -11.63
C LEU A 150 6.44 -0.86 -12.87
N THR A 151 7.67 -1.25 -13.19
CA THR A 151 8.36 -0.80 -14.40
C THR A 151 7.93 -1.61 -15.62
N GLN A 152 8.26 -1.13 -16.84
CA GLN A 152 8.00 -1.87 -18.07
C GLN A 152 8.64 -3.26 -18.06
N GLU A 153 9.88 -3.40 -17.57
CA GLU A 153 10.56 -4.69 -17.44
C GLU A 153 9.79 -5.61 -16.48
N GLN A 154 9.37 -5.09 -15.33
CA GLN A 154 8.60 -5.88 -14.36
C GLN A 154 7.23 -6.28 -14.91
N LEU A 155 6.55 -5.40 -15.64
CA LEU A 155 5.27 -5.72 -16.28
C LEU A 155 5.43 -6.82 -17.35
N ALA A 156 6.45 -6.74 -18.18
CA ALA A 156 6.76 -7.75 -19.21
C ALA A 156 6.97 -9.16 -18.63
N HIS A 157 7.47 -9.25 -17.40
CA HIS A 157 7.79 -10.51 -16.73
C HIS A 157 6.85 -10.86 -15.57
N THR A 158 5.68 -10.23 -15.48
CA THR A 158 4.71 -10.47 -14.41
C THR A 158 3.38 -10.99 -14.98
N ILE A 159 2.81 -11.98 -14.30
CA ILE A 159 1.48 -12.53 -14.63
C ILE A 159 0.56 -12.37 -13.42
N PHE A 160 -0.63 -11.82 -13.64
CA PHE A 160 -1.72 -11.75 -12.66
C PHE A 160 -2.87 -12.66 -13.10
N PRO A 161 -2.85 -13.96 -12.74
CA PRO A 161 -3.83 -14.93 -13.23
C PRO A 161 -5.26 -14.63 -12.82
N LEU A 162 -5.45 -13.87 -11.72
CA LEU A 162 -6.76 -13.56 -11.15
C LEU A 162 -7.38 -12.26 -11.70
N GLY A 163 -6.67 -11.50 -12.50
CA GLY A 163 -7.12 -10.17 -12.96
C GLY A 163 -8.47 -10.16 -13.70
N ASN A 164 -8.80 -11.27 -14.36
CA ASN A 164 -10.07 -11.45 -15.11
C ASN A 164 -11.10 -12.28 -14.33
N LEU A 165 -10.91 -12.50 -13.03
CA LEU A 165 -11.84 -13.27 -12.20
C LEU A 165 -12.46 -12.41 -11.12
N LYS A 166 -13.72 -12.68 -10.79
CA LYS A 166 -14.33 -12.19 -9.57
C LYS A 166 -13.87 -13.06 -8.38
N LYS A 167 -13.83 -12.49 -7.19
CA LYS A 167 -13.42 -13.20 -5.96
C LYS A 167 -14.23 -14.47 -5.70
N GLU A 168 -15.52 -14.43 -6.00
CA GLU A 168 -16.42 -15.59 -5.87
C GLU A 168 -15.96 -16.75 -6.76
N GLN A 169 -15.56 -16.47 -8.00
CA GLN A 169 -15.06 -17.47 -8.94
C GLN A 169 -13.73 -18.06 -8.43
N THR A 170 -12.83 -17.22 -7.88
CA THR A 170 -11.59 -17.70 -7.28
C THR A 170 -11.87 -18.66 -6.11
N ARG A 171 -12.82 -18.35 -5.24
CA ARG A 171 -13.21 -19.21 -4.13
C ARG A 171 -13.90 -20.50 -4.60
N ALA A 172 -14.74 -20.44 -5.62
CA ALA A 172 -15.39 -21.60 -6.22
C ALA A 172 -14.34 -22.57 -6.80
N LEU A 173 -13.38 -22.07 -7.57
CA LEU A 173 -12.27 -22.84 -8.10
C LEU A 173 -11.43 -23.50 -6.98
N ALA A 174 -11.14 -22.76 -5.91
CA ALA A 174 -10.40 -23.29 -4.78
C ALA A 174 -11.16 -24.45 -4.08
N ALA A 175 -12.46 -24.31 -3.93
CA ALA A 175 -13.33 -25.33 -3.33
C ALA A 175 -13.44 -26.57 -4.23
N GLU A 176 -13.63 -26.40 -5.53
CA GLU A 176 -13.67 -27.47 -6.53
C GLU A 176 -12.37 -28.31 -6.52
N GLN A 177 -11.22 -27.63 -6.44
CA GLN A 177 -9.91 -28.28 -6.37
C GLN A 177 -9.58 -28.83 -4.98
N GLY A 178 -10.46 -28.68 -4.00
CA GLY A 178 -10.29 -29.19 -2.64
C GLY A 178 -9.14 -28.55 -1.87
N PHE A 179 -8.77 -27.29 -2.17
CA PHE A 179 -7.73 -26.58 -1.43
C PHE A 179 -8.20 -26.23 -0.02
N LEU A 180 -7.40 -26.56 0.99
CA LEU A 180 -7.74 -26.38 2.41
C LEU A 180 -8.00 -24.91 2.76
N ASN A 181 -7.34 -23.99 2.08
CA ASN A 181 -7.45 -22.55 2.29
C ASN A 181 -8.62 -21.88 1.54
N ALA A 182 -9.49 -22.63 0.85
CA ALA A 182 -10.64 -22.09 0.09
C ALA A 182 -11.55 -21.19 0.94
N ARG A 183 -11.71 -21.51 2.24
CA ARG A 183 -12.55 -20.77 3.21
C ARG A 183 -11.78 -19.76 4.07
N LYS A 184 -10.45 -19.67 3.89
CA LYS A 184 -9.61 -18.75 4.68
C LYS A 184 -10.03 -17.29 4.42
N PRO A 185 -10.22 -16.46 5.46
CA PRO A 185 -10.55 -15.06 5.27
C PRO A 185 -9.39 -14.32 4.61
N ASP A 186 -9.71 -13.24 3.87
CA ASP A 186 -8.70 -12.37 3.30
C ASP A 186 -8.00 -11.57 4.42
N SER A 187 -6.73 -11.28 4.25
CA SER A 187 -6.01 -10.37 5.15
C SER A 187 -6.65 -8.97 5.08
N GLN A 188 -7.04 -8.42 6.23
CA GLN A 188 -7.78 -7.17 6.31
C GLN A 188 -6.90 -5.96 6.64
N ASP A 189 -5.71 -6.17 7.20
CA ASP A 189 -4.84 -5.13 7.73
C ASP A 189 -3.36 -5.37 7.36
N ILE A 190 -2.47 -4.52 7.85
CA ILE A 190 -1.03 -4.60 7.63
C ILE A 190 -0.50 -5.87 8.28
N CYS A 191 0.14 -6.73 7.49
CA CYS A 191 0.49 -8.10 7.89
C CYS A 191 1.41 -8.19 9.14
N PHE A 192 2.27 -7.20 9.37
CA PHE A 192 3.17 -7.15 10.54
C PHE A 192 2.61 -6.32 11.72
N VAL A 193 1.35 -5.86 11.63
CA VAL A 193 0.63 -5.14 12.70
C VAL A 193 -0.68 -5.86 13.01
N PRO A 194 -0.61 -7.05 13.63
CA PRO A 194 -1.77 -7.94 13.76
C PRO A 194 -2.88 -7.43 14.69
N ASP A 195 -2.57 -6.50 15.58
CA ASP A 195 -3.49 -5.91 16.56
C ASP A 195 -3.97 -4.49 16.16
N GLY A 196 -3.50 -3.97 15.01
CA GLY A 196 -3.83 -2.62 14.55
C GLY A 196 -3.16 -1.50 15.34
N ASP A 197 -2.26 -1.80 16.29
CA ASP A 197 -1.50 -0.80 17.03
C ASP A 197 -0.20 -0.43 16.29
N TYR A 198 -0.36 0.47 15.32
CA TYR A 198 0.75 0.96 14.49
C TYR A 198 1.83 1.67 15.32
N ALA A 199 1.42 2.45 16.33
CA ALA A 199 2.36 3.21 17.15
C ALA A 199 3.28 2.28 17.95
N ARG A 200 2.75 1.20 18.50
CA ARG A 200 3.53 0.17 19.20
C ARG A 200 4.62 -0.43 18.30
N ILE A 201 4.28 -0.75 17.05
CA ILE A 201 5.25 -1.28 16.09
C ILE A 201 6.31 -0.24 15.73
N VAL A 202 5.90 1.01 15.53
CA VAL A 202 6.82 2.13 15.26
C VAL A 202 7.82 2.32 16.42
N GLU A 203 7.36 2.31 17.66
CA GLU A 203 8.22 2.41 18.84
C GLU A 203 9.15 1.20 19.00
N LEU A 204 8.61 -0.02 18.78
CA LEU A 204 9.39 -1.25 18.84
C LEU A 204 10.59 -1.22 17.89
N HIS A 205 10.36 -0.83 16.63
CA HIS A 205 11.42 -0.84 15.61
C HIS A 205 12.37 0.36 15.67
N SER A 206 11.91 1.51 16.15
CA SER A 206 12.76 2.67 16.33
C SER A 206 13.61 2.60 17.61
N GLY A 207 13.19 1.82 18.59
CA GLY A 207 13.75 1.85 19.95
C GLY A 207 13.50 3.18 20.68
N LYS A 208 12.58 4.01 20.20
CA LYS A 208 12.28 5.35 20.72
C LYS A 208 10.79 5.48 20.96
N SER A 209 10.41 6.08 22.09
CA SER A 209 9.03 6.52 22.32
C SER A 209 8.81 7.91 21.74
N ALA A 210 7.64 8.12 21.12
CA ALA A 210 7.28 9.44 20.62
C ALA A 210 6.89 10.36 21.79
N PRO A 211 7.53 11.54 21.93
CA PRO A 211 7.26 12.45 23.06
C PRO A 211 5.83 12.99 22.97
N PRO A 212 5.16 13.17 24.13
CA PRO A 212 3.90 13.91 24.18
C PRO A 212 4.08 15.36 23.71
N GLY A 213 3.06 15.91 23.05
CA GLY A 213 3.07 17.29 22.57
C GLY A 213 1.70 17.94 22.71
N ASP A 214 1.49 19.07 22.02
CA ASP A 214 0.27 19.84 22.12
C ASP A 214 -0.66 19.66 20.91
N PHE A 215 -1.95 19.47 21.18
CA PHE A 215 -2.98 19.75 20.21
C PHE A 215 -3.20 21.26 20.13
N ILE A 216 -3.17 21.81 18.94
CA ILE A 216 -3.43 23.22 18.70
C ILE A 216 -4.57 23.40 17.69
N SER A 217 -5.28 24.54 17.79
CA SER A 217 -6.22 24.96 16.74
C SER A 217 -5.48 25.55 15.53
N LEU A 218 -6.18 25.85 14.44
CA LEU A 218 -5.64 26.57 13.29
C LEU A 218 -5.12 27.99 13.64
N SER A 219 -5.59 28.58 14.75
CA SER A 219 -5.08 29.86 15.26
C SER A 219 -3.89 29.72 16.22
N GLY A 220 -3.37 28.52 16.40
CA GLY A 220 -2.24 28.25 17.30
C GLY A 220 -2.62 28.11 18.79
N LYS A 221 -3.90 28.25 19.17
CA LYS A 221 -4.35 28.07 20.55
C LYS A 221 -4.22 26.61 20.97
N VAL A 222 -3.58 26.37 22.13
CA VAL A 222 -3.47 25.03 22.74
C VAL A 222 -4.86 24.53 23.17
N LEU A 223 -5.21 23.33 22.74
CA LEU A 223 -6.49 22.68 23.02
C LEU A 223 -6.34 21.51 24.02
N GLY A 224 -5.13 20.98 24.18
CA GLY A 224 -4.82 19.87 25.07
C GLY A 224 -3.50 19.21 24.71
N ARG A 225 -3.26 18.00 25.23
CA ARG A 225 -2.01 17.27 25.00
C ARG A 225 -2.25 15.96 24.28
N HIS A 226 -1.35 15.62 23.35
CA HIS A 226 -1.35 14.34 22.65
C HIS A 226 -0.24 13.40 23.15
N LYS A 227 -0.37 12.10 22.83
CA LYS A 227 0.54 11.03 23.28
C LYS A 227 1.86 10.95 22.50
N GLY A 228 2.00 11.66 21.42
CA GLY A 228 3.07 11.61 20.44
C GLY A 228 2.50 11.62 19.02
N ILE A 229 3.16 12.28 18.08
CA ILE A 229 2.65 12.49 16.70
C ILE A 229 2.39 11.18 15.96
N ILE A 230 3.10 10.10 16.27
CA ILE A 230 2.96 8.79 15.62
C ILE A 230 1.59 8.10 15.84
N HIS A 231 0.80 8.59 16.79
CA HIS A 231 -0.54 8.06 17.09
C HIS A 231 -1.65 8.68 16.24
N TYR A 232 -1.32 9.63 15.36
CA TYR A 232 -2.31 10.43 14.64
C TYR A 232 -2.12 10.39 13.14
N THR A 233 -3.25 10.52 12.44
CA THR A 233 -3.32 10.56 10.96
C THR A 233 -4.25 11.68 10.55
N VAL A 234 -3.92 12.39 9.48
CA VAL A 234 -4.76 13.46 8.92
C VAL A 234 -6.18 12.92 8.61
N GLY A 235 -7.19 13.65 9.08
CA GLY A 235 -8.61 13.26 8.99
C GLY A 235 -9.11 12.38 10.15
N GLN A 236 -8.26 11.98 11.09
CA GLN A 236 -8.66 11.22 12.29
C GLN A 236 -9.48 12.10 13.25
N HIS A 237 -10.57 11.54 13.82
CA HIS A 237 -11.39 12.22 14.85
C HIS A 237 -11.56 11.40 16.12
N LYS A 238 -11.34 10.07 16.06
CA LYS A 238 -11.42 9.20 17.23
C LYS A 238 -10.08 9.12 17.95
N GLY A 239 -10.12 8.92 19.26
CA GLY A 239 -8.90 8.72 20.05
C GLY A 239 -8.09 9.98 20.34
N LEU A 240 -8.66 11.18 20.16
CA LEU A 240 -7.95 12.44 20.47
C LEU A 240 -7.86 12.68 21.98
N GLY A 241 -8.76 12.09 22.78
CA GLY A 241 -8.76 12.26 24.24
C GLY A 241 -9.15 13.67 24.71
N LEU A 242 -9.84 14.44 23.86
CA LEU A 242 -10.30 15.80 24.16
C LEU A 242 -11.81 15.81 24.38
N SER A 243 -12.24 16.58 25.40
CA SER A 243 -13.65 16.92 25.60
C SER A 243 -13.91 18.29 24.98
N THR A 244 -14.48 18.30 23.79
CA THR A 244 -14.80 19.55 23.06
C THR A 244 -16.27 19.57 22.68
N SER A 245 -16.87 20.77 22.60
CA SER A 245 -18.27 20.96 22.19
C SER A 245 -18.49 20.68 20.70
N LYS A 246 -17.42 20.81 19.91
CA LYS A 246 -17.41 20.55 18.46
C LYS A 246 -16.58 19.31 18.16
N LYS A 247 -16.94 18.62 17.06
CA LYS A 247 -16.19 17.50 16.54
C LYS A 247 -14.94 18.02 15.83
N LEU A 248 -13.77 17.65 16.34
CA LEU A 248 -12.49 18.04 15.78
C LEU A 248 -11.80 16.87 15.09
N TYR A 249 -10.98 17.21 14.11
CA TYR A 249 -10.22 16.29 13.28
C TYR A 249 -8.75 16.71 13.24
N VAL A 250 -7.87 15.75 13.03
CA VAL A 250 -6.47 16.02 12.74
C VAL A 250 -6.39 16.66 11.35
N GLY A 251 -6.03 17.93 11.28
CA GLY A 251 -5.82 18.66 10.04
C GLY A 251 -4.38 18.57 9.52
N ARG A 252 -3.39 18.66 10.45
CA ARG A 252 -1.96 18.60 10.10
C ARG A 252 -1.14 18.07 11.29
N ILE A 253 0.00 17.48 10.99
CA ILE A 253 1.01 17.04 11.97
C ILE A 253 2.28 17.85 11.74
N LEU A 254 2.68 18.65 12.73
CA LEU A 254 3.87 19.51 12.70
C LEU A 254 5.01 18.83 13.43
N LYS A 255 5.84 18.08 12.73
CA LYS A 255 6.94 17.29 13.29
C LYS A 255 7.92 18.16 14.07
N GLU A 256 8.36 19.27 13.47
CA GLU A 256 9.45 20.10 14.03
C GLU A 256 9.09 20.73 15.38
N SER A 257 7.81 21.07 15.57
CA SER A 257 7.30 21.62 16.83
C SER A 257 6.62 20.60 17.73
N ASN A 258 6.54 19.33 17.29
CA ASN A 258 5.83 18.24 17.97
C ASN A 258 4.37 18.61 18.31
N ARG A 259 3.64 19.17 17.34
CA ARG A 259 2.25 19.63 17.48
C ARG A 259 1.33 18.93 16.49
N VAL A 260 0.09 18.75 16.90
CA VAL A 260 -0.99 18.26 16.04
C VAL A 260 -2.05 19.34 15.91
N VAL A 261 -2.25 19.84 14.70
CA VAL A 261 -3.26 20.85 14.41
C VAL A 261 -4.61 20.18 14.26
N LEU A 262 -5.58 20.66 15.04
CA LEU A 262 -6.97 20.23 14.94
C LEU A 262 -7.82 21.26 14.23
N CYS A 263 -8.78 20.79 13.44
CA CYS A 263 -9.68 21.63 12.64
C CYS A 263 -11.11 21.05 12.61
N GLU A 264 -12.06 21.82 12.12
CA GLU A 264 -13.43 21.35 11.82
C GLU A 264 -13.42 20.55 10.49
N GLU A 265 -14.50 19.86 10.15
CA GLU A 265 -14.52 18.95 9.00
C GLU A 265 -14.36 19.66 7.66
N GLU A 266 -14.95 20.83 7.53
CA GLU A 266 -14.93 21.65 6.31
C GLU A 266 -13.50 22.04 5.91
N GLU A 267 -12.63 22.18 6.90
CA GLU A 267 -11.23 22.58 6.70
C GLU A 267 -10.31 21.41 6.27
N LEU A 268 -10.84 20.18 6.23
CA LEU A 268 -10.12 19.03 5.67
C LEU A 268 -10.17 18.96 4.14
N TYR A 269 -11.04 19.74 3.51
CA TYR A 269 -11.25 19.66 2.06
C TYR A 269 -10.28 20.56 1.31
N ARG A 270 -9.59 19.98 0.30
CA ARG A 270 -8.61 20.66 -0.56
C ARG A 270 -8.82 20.27 -2.01
N LYS A 271 -8.66 21.26 -2.92
CA LYS A 271 -8.68 21.02 -4.38
C LYS A 271 -7.32 20.62 -4.93
N GLU A 272 -6.26 20.88 -4.19
CA GLU A 272 -4.89 20.74 -4.68
C GLU A 272 -4.10 19.74 -3.85
N ALA A 273 -3.27 18.95 -4.53
CA ALA A 273 -2.30 18.08 -3.91
C ALA A 273 -0.96 18.16 -4.63
N LEU A 274 0.12 18.12 -3.86
CA LEU A 274 1.47 17.92 -4.37
C LEU A 274 1.85 16.43 -4.21
N VAL A 275 2.48 15.89 -5.24
CA VAL A 275 2.95 14.51 -5.28
C VAL A 275 4.44 14.53 -5.58
N ARG A 276 5.21 13.72 -4.87
CA ARG A 276 6.63 13.53 -5.12
C ARG A 276 6.92 12.11 -5.58
N GLU A 277 8.14 11.88 -6.06
CA GLU A 277 8.59 10.57 -6.53
C GLU A 277 7.61 9.95 -7.55
N MET A 278 7.12 10.80 -8.47
CA MET A 278 6.14 10.36 -9.47
C MET A 278 6.72 9.29 -10.38
N HIS A 279 6.11 8.13 -10.40
CA HIS A 279 6.40 7.03 -11.31
C HIS A 279 5.35 6.97 -12.41
N TRP A 280 5.79 6.97 -13.68
CA TRP A 280 4.94 6.82 -14.85
C TRP A 280 5.10 5.41 -15.39
N ILE A 281 4.01 4.67 -15.55
CA ILE A 281 4.03 3.29 -16.10
C ILE A 281 4.67 3.25 -17.50
N SER A 282 4.43 4.27 -18.32
CA SER A 282 5.06 4.41 -19.65
C SER A 282 6.58 4.67 -19.59
N GLY A 283 7.14 4.96 -18.42
CA GLY A 283 8.54 5.38 -18.24
C GLY A 283 8.81 6.84 -18.60
N LYS A 284 7.81 7.60 -19.06
CA LYS A 284 7.96 9.01 -19.47
C LYS A 284 6.85 9.87 -18.88
N ALA A 285 7.25 11.02 -18.34
CA ALA A 285 6.32 12.04 -17.91
C ALA A 285 5.62 12.68 -19.13
N PRO A 286 4.33 13.04 -19.02
CA PRO A 286 3.63 13.76 -20.09
C PRO A 286 4.19 15.20 -20.21
N GLU A 287 4.35 15.67 -21.43
CA GLU A 287 4.81 17.05 -21.72
C GLU A 287 3.72 18.10 -21.46
N LYS A 288 2.46 17.70 -21.51
CA LYS A 288 1.28 18.56 -21.30
C LYS A 288 0.47 18.07 -20.10
N PRO A 289 -0.29 18.97 -19.46
CA PRO A 289 -1.23 18.56 -18.44
C PRO A 289 -2.18 17.47 -18.94
N ILE A 290 -2.41 16.45 -18.12
CA ILE A 290 -3.32 15.36 -18.44
C ILE A 290 -4.58 15.44 -17.60
N PHE A 291 -5.72 15.18 -18.25
CA PHE A 291 -6.99 15.01 -17.58
C PHE A 291 -7.22 13.53 -17.28
N CYS A 292 -7.36 13.19 -16.00
CA CYS A 292 -7.48 11.80 -15.57
C CYS A 292 -8.26 11.71 -14.26
N LYS A 293 -8.48 10.49 -13.79
CA LYS A 293 -9.03 10.26 -12.44
C LYS A 293 -7.91 9.91 -11.48
N VAL A 294 -7.99 10.43 -10.25
CA VAL A 294 -6.95 10.23 -9.23
C VAL A 294 -7.55 9.61 -7.97
N LYS A 295 -6.88 8.59 -7.47
CA LYS A 295 -7.20 7.87 -6.23
C LYS A 295 -6.14 8.18 -5.19
N ILE A 296 -6.52 8.82 -4.08
CA ILE A 296 -5.60 9.26 -3.02
C ILE A 296 -5.57 8.35 -1.78
N ARG A 297 -6.36 7.28 -1.78
CA ARG A 297 -6.38 6.22 -0.76
C ARG A 297 -6.83 4.91 -1.37
N TYR A 298 -6.34 3.80 -0.86
CA TYR A 298 -6.65 2.47 -1.39
C TYR A 298 -8.15 2.17 -1.49
N ARG A 299 -8.94 2.52 -0.48
CA ARG A 299 -10.40 2.22 -0.45
C ARG A 299 -11.29 3.35 -0.97
N GLN A 300 -10.70 4.47 -1.40
CA GLN A 300 -11.47 5.60 -1.93
C GLN A 300 -11.76 5.42 -3.41
N GLU A 301 -12.86 5.96 -3.88
CA GLU A 301 -13.12 6.12 -5.31
C GLU A 301 -12.18 7.15 -5.93
N GLU A 302 -11.84 6.94 -7.18
CA GLU A 302 -11.07 7.89 -7.98
C GLU A 302 -11.90 9.11 -8.35
N ARG A 303 -11.27 10.28 -8.37
CA ARG A 303 -11.93 11.58 -8.65
C ARG A 303 -11.27 12.28 -9.82
N PRO A 304 -12.07 12.98 -10.67
CA PRO A 304 -11.54 13.75 -11.80
C PRO A 304 -10.55 14.82 -11.34
N ALA A 305 -9.46 14.95 -12.08
CA ALA A 305 -8.43 15.94 -11.80
C ALA A 305 -7.59 16.23 -13.06
N THR A 306 -6.97 17.41 -13.07
CA THR A 306 -5.90 17.75 -14.00
C THR A 306 -4.55 17.59 -13.30
N VAL A 307 -3.63 16.87 -13.94
CA VAL A 307 -2.29 16.59 -13.41
C VAL A 307 -1.24 17.32 -14.24
N PHE A 308 -0.39 18.05 -13.55
CA PHE A 308 0.71 18.81 -14.12
C PHE A 308 2.01 18.16 -13.68
N ALA A 309 2.71 17.51 -14.60
CA ALA A 309 4.06 17.04 -14.35
C ALA A 309 4.98 18.26 -14.16
N GLN A 310 5.84 18.18 -13.15
CA GLN A 310 6.84 19.21 -12.84
C GLN A 310 8.24 18.61 -12.94
N GLU A 311 9.24 19.47 -12.88
CA GLU A 311 10.62 19.03 -12.79
C GLU A 311 10.91 18.23 -11.51
N ASN A 312 11.99 17.46 -11.50
CA ASN A 312 12.47 16.71 -10.34
C ASN A 312 11.50 15.64 -9.77
N GLY A 313 10.60 15.10 -10.60
CA GLY A 313 9.70 14.02 -10.21
C GLY A 313 8.53 14.46 -9.34
N PHE A 314 8.27 15.77 -9.24
CA PHE A 314 7.05 16.29 -8.64
C PHE A 314 5.90 16.33 -9.63
N CYS A 315 4.67 16.25 -9.11
CA CYS A 315 3.45 16.53 -9.84
C CYS A 315 2.49 17.34 -8.97
N ARG A 316 1.81 18.29 -9.60
CA ARG A 316 0.71 19.03 -9.01
C ARG A 316 -0.59 18.42 -9.52
N ILE A 317 -1.52 18.12 -8.63
CA ILE A 317 -2.85 17.59 -8.95
C ILE A 317 -3.88 18.67 -8.57
N LEU A 318 -4.69 19.05 -9.52
CA LEU A 318 -5.82 19.96 -9.31
C LEU A 318 -7.12 19.16 -9.51
N PHE A 319 -7.83 18.87 -8.43
CA PHE A 319 -9.11 18.17 -8.46
C PHE A 319 -10.24 19.09 -8.90
N ASP A 320 -11.20 18.58 -9.65
CA ASP A 320 -12.40 19.33 -10.02
C ASP A 320 -13.21 19.71 -8.78
N GLU A 321 -13.27 18.80 -7.79
CA GLU A 321 -13.94 19.03 -6.52
C GLU A 321 -12.99 18.81 -5.34
N PRO A 322 -13.17 19.54 -4.22
CA PRO A 322 -12.32 19.39 -3.05
C PRO A 322 -12.32 17.94 -2.51
N GLN A 323 -11.13 17.43 -2.20
CA GLN A 323 -10.92 16.09 -1.65
C GLN A 323 -10.69 16.19 -0.15
N ARG A 324 -11.35 15.28 0.60
CA ARG A 324 -11.27 15.23 2.05
C ARG A 324 -9.95 14.63 2.51
N ALA A 325 -9.25 15.32 3.41
CA ALA A 325 -8.10 14.82 4.16
C ALA A 325 -7.02 14.21 3.26
N ILE A 326 -6.50 14.98 2.32
CA ILE A 326 -5.31 14.60 1.55
C ILE A 326 -4.18 14.37 2.55
N THR A 327 -3.69 13.10 2.61
CA THR A 327 -2.83 12.64 3.70
C THR A 327 -1.41 12.43 3.20
N PRO A 328 -0.42 13.20 3.67
CA PRO A 328 0.99 12.98 3.33
C PRO A 328 1.45 11.56 3.70
N GLY A 329 2.22 10.93 2.81
CA GLY A 329 2.67 9.54 2.95
C GLY A 329 1.76 8.49 2.31
N GLN A 330 0.51 8.84 1.95
CA GLN A 330 -0.32 7.99 1.09
C GLN A 330 0.08 8.18 -0.39
N ALA A 331 -0.36 7.28 -1.26
CA ALA A 331 -0.13 7.45 -2.69
C ALA A 331 -1.29 8.19 -3.38
N ALA A 332 -0.94 8.96 -4.41
CA ALA A 332 -1.87 9.36 -5.45
C ALA A 332 -1.62 8.50 -6.68
N VAL A 333 -2.65 7.75 -7.12
CA VAL A 333 -2.55 6.89 -8.29
C VAL A 333 -3.51 7.38 -9.37
N LEU A 334 -2.98 7.53 -10.59
CA LEU A 334 -3.63 8.13 -11.73
C LEU A 334 -4.20 7.07 -12.66
N TYR A 335 -5.43 7.28 -13.10
CA TYR A 335 -6.16 6.35 -13.97
C TYR A 335 -6.75 7.06 -15.19
N SER A 336 -6.63 6.44 -16.35
CA SER A 336 -7.43 6.73 -17.52
C SER A 336 -8.33 5.52 -17.78
N ASP A 337 -9.60 5.65 -17.52
CA ASP A 337 -10.58 4.56 -17.48
C ASP A 337 -10.12 3.40 -16.57
N ASP A 338 -9.72 2.26 -17.14
CA ASP A 338 -9.21 1.10 -16.41
C ASP A 338 -7.68 1.01 -16.40
N VAL A 339 -6.98 1.90 -17.10
CA VAL A 339 -5.52 1.92 -17.22
C VAL A 339 -4.89 2.75 -16.10
N VAL A 340 -3.87 2.21 -15.43
CA VAL A 340 -3.02 2.94 -14.50
C VAL A 340 -1.98 3.72 -15.27
N LEU A 341 -1.99 5.04 -15.16
CA LEU A 341 -1.01 5.91 -15.79
C LEU A 341 0.29 6.01 -14.99
N GLY A 342 0.16 5.93 -13.66
CA GLY A 342 1.27 6.07 -12.72
C GLY A 342 0.79 6.49 -11.35
N GLY A 343 1.72 6.91 -10.51
CA GLY A 343 1.43 7.42 -9.16
C GLY A 343 2.68 7.86 -8.43
N GLY A 344 2.49 8.47 -7.27
CA GLY A 344 3.57 8.92 -6.40
C GLY A 344 3.09 9.17 -4.98
N GLU A 345 4.00 9.54 -4.09
CA GLU A 345 3.68 9.82 -2.70
C GLU A 345 3.05 11.21 -2.55
N LEU A 346 1.89 11.28 -1.91
CA LEU A 346 1.29 12.56 -1.50
C LEU A 346 2.23 13.27 -0.54
N TRP A 347 2.55 14.50 -0.90
CA TRP A 347 3.36 15.41 -0.12
C TRP A 347 2.49 16.46 0.56
N GLU A 348 3.05 17.54 1.04
CA GLU A 348 2.26 18.57 1.69
C GLU A 348 1.34 19.31 0.69
N ALA A 349 0.17 19.74 1.14
CA ALA A 349 -0.71 20.57 0.33
C ALA A 349 -0.29 22.04 0.46
N PRO A 350 0.00 22.76 -0.64
CA PRO A 350 0.57 24.12 -0.63
C PRO A 350 -0.24 25.14 0.19
N GLU A 351 -1.56 25.03 0.16
CA GLU A 351 -2.46 25.97 0.85
C GLU A 351 -2.38 25.95 2.39
N PHE A 352 -1.74 24.94 2.98
CA PHE A 352 -1.54 24.87 4.44
C PHE A 352 -0.27 25.59 4.89
N GLU A 353 0.73 25.75 4.02
CA GLU A 353 1.97 26.44 4.36
C GLU A 353 1.73 27.91 4.61
N GLU A 354 0.94 28.61 3.75
CA GLU A 354 0.67 30.04 3.88
C GLU A 354 -0.06 30.43 5.17
N ARG A 355 -0.87 29.52 5.76
CA ARG A 355 -1.61 29.81 7.01
C ARG A 355 -0.80 29.51 8.28
N THR A 356 0.20 28.64 8.21
CA THR A 356 0.98 28.23 9.39
C THR A 356 2.32 28.93 9.52
N GLU A 357 2.88 29.53 8.48
CA GLU A 357 4.07 30.39 8.58
C GLU A 357 3.79 31.73 9.33
N ARG A 358 2.51 32.03 9.58
CA ARG A 358 2.07 33.20 10.35
C ARG A 358 1.79 32.91 11.83
N ILE A 359 2.08 31.69 12.32
CA ILE A 359 1.92 31.24 13.72
C ILE A 359 3.30 30.93 14.33
#